data_d72e72f0eedd26d0ba0b9ed0adccabbb
#
_entry.id   d72e72f0eedd26d0ba0b9ed0adccabbb
#
_cell.length_a   1.000
_cell.length_b   1.000
_cell.length_c   1.000
_cell.angle_alpha   90.00
_cell.angle_beta   90.00
_cell.angle_gamma   90.00
#
_symmetry.space_group_name_H-M   'P 1'
#
loop_
_entity.id
_entity.type
_entity.pdbx_description
1 polymer ?
#
loop_
_entity_poly.entity_id
_entity_poly.type
_entity_poly.pdbx_seq_one_letter_code
_entity_poly.pdbx_strand_id
1 'polypeptide(L)'
;MIDTHCHFDMMPKPEAYIREKEQIGDIVIGMTNLPSHFRLGLPFVKAFKHIRLALGLHPLLAADNIIETNLFREYIDQTSYIGEIGLDFSKASVGNKDLQISVFRDVLATLKGKRKIVSVHSRKAEKELLALLCEYDIKNVVFHWYSGPTDLISEILSKGYYFSINESMTLSMHGRSIIDMIPRNRILTESDAPYNEKSDIKKTMASIQITEAEVFRNFSELLSRIR
;
A
#
# COMPACT_ATOMS: atom_id res chain seq x y z
N MET A 1 17.08 -3.87 -2.55
CA MET A 1 15.80 -3.70 -3.29
C MET A 1 14.80 -2.92 -2.44
N ILE A 2 13.66 -2.52 -3.02
CA ILE A 2 12.57 -1.85 -2.27
C ILE A 2 11.28 -2.64 -2.46
N ASP A 3 10.68 -3.04 -1.35
CA ASP A 3 9.35 -3.65 -1.26
C ASP A 3 8.43 -2.67 -0.54
N THR A 4 7.57 -1.98 -1.30
CA THR A 4 6.72 -0.94 -0.73
C THR A 4 5.39 -1.45 -0.19
N HIS A 5 5.11 -2.76 -0.35
CA HIS A 5 3.89 -3.39 0.16
C HIS A 5 4.10 -4.89 0.40
N CYS A 6 4.21 -5.27 1.66
CA CYS A 6 4.44 -6.64 2.11
C CYS A 6 3.73 -6.86 3.45
N HIS A 7 3.05 -7.98 3.63
CA HIS A 7 2.40 -8.36 4.90
C HIS A 7 3.27 -9.33 5.70
N PHE A 8 4.49 -8.92 6.03
CA PHE A 8 5.42 -9.80 6.74
C PHE A 8 4.90 -10.23 8.13
N ASP A 9 4.01 -9.46 8.77
CA ASP A 9 3.33 -9.80 10.01
C ASP A 9 2.44 -11.04 9.89
N MET A 10 2.00 -11.36 8.67
CA MET A 10 1.20 -12.55 8.35
C MET A 10 2.03 -13.78 7.96
N MET A 11 3.37 -13.65 7.91
CA MET A 11 4.26 -14.76 7.58
C MET A 11 4.46 -15.69 8.78
N PRO A 12 4.78 -16.99 8.57
CA PRO A 12 5.01 -17.94 9.66
C PRO A 12 6.17 -17.57 10.60
N LYS A 13 7.17 -16.84 10.09
CA LYS A 13 8.38 -16.41 10.83
C LYS A 13 8.71 -14.95 10.52
N PRO A 14 7.88 -13.99 10.97
CA PRO A 14 8.04 -12.58 10.59
C PRO A 14 9.38 -11.99 11.04
N GLU A 15 9.85 -12.32 12.25
CA GLU A 15 11.13 -11.82 12.73
C GLU A 15 12.35 -12.31 11.93
N ALA A 16 12.33 -13.57 11.50
CA ALA A 16 13.40 -14.11 10.66
C ALA A 16 13.45 -13.38 9.30
N TYR A 17 12.28 -13.16 8.69
CA TYR A 17 12.16 -12.43 7.43
C TYR A 17 12.69 -11.00 7.54
N ILE A 18 12.25 -10.21 8.53
CA ILE A 18 12.69 -8.81 8.66
C ILE A 18 14.19 -8.69 9.00
N ARG A 19 14.75 -9.64 9.78
CA ARG A 19 16.20 -9.69 10.06
C ARG A 19 17.02 -9.97 8.80
N GLU A 20 16.58 -10.94 7.98
CA GLU A 20 17.20 -11.23 6.70
C GLU A 20 17.19 -10.00 5.78
N LYS A 21 16.02 -9.35 5.62
CA LYS A 21 15.87 -8.16 4.79
C LYS A 21 16.72 -6.99 5.27
N GLU A 22 16.78 -6.76 6.57
CA GLU A 22 17.66 -5.73 7.16
C GLU A 22 19.14 -6.02 6.88
N GLN A 23 19.58 -7.28 7.02
CA GLN A 23 20.99 -7.68 6.79
C GLN A 23 21.45 -7.46 5.35
N ILE A 24 20.59 -7.72 4.38
CA ILE A 24 20.92 -7.49 2.96
C ILE A 24 20.66 -6.05 2.50
N GLY A 25 20.11 -5.20 3.38
CA GLY A 25 19.84 -3.79 3.10
C GLY A 25 18.61 -3.53 2.23
N ASP A 26 17.68 -4.48 2.15
CA ASP A 26 16.41 -4.28 1.47
C ASP A 26 15.49 -3.35 2.29
N ILE A 27 14.88 -2.38 1.63
CA ILE A 27 13.85 -1.54 2.24
C ILE A 27 12.51 -2.27 2.13
N VAL A 28 11.84 -2.49 3.26
CA VAL A 28 10.53 -3.15 3.30
C VAL A 28 9.54 -2.30 4.11
N ILE A 29 8.41 -1.98 3.49
CA ILE A 29 7.28 -1.34 4.16
C ILE A 29 6.24 -2.44 4.42
N GLY A 30 6.15 -2.87 5.67
CA GLY A 30 5.16 -3.86 6.09
C GLY A 30 3.79 -3.23 6.23
N MET A 31 2.80 -3.76 5.53
CA MET A 31 1.41 -3.37 5.70
C MET A 31 0.78 -4.16 6.84
N THR A 32 -0.11 -3.54 7.57
CA THR A 32 -0.93 -4.26 8.56
C THR A 32 -2.41 -4.20 8.14
N ASN A 33 -3.15 -5.26 8.47
CA ASN A 33 -4.57 -5.32 8.14
C ASN A 33 -5.44 -4.63 9.20
N LEU A 34 -4.94 -4.51 10.43
CA LEU A 34 -5.64 -3.88 11.55
C LEU A 34 -4.69 -3.02 12.38
N PRO A 35 -5.16 -1.91 12.97
CA PRO A 35 -4.40 -1.12 13.94
C PRO A 35 -3.89 -1.91 15.14
N SER A 36 -4.62 -2.91 15.60
CA SER A 36 -4.15 -3.81 16.65
C SER A 36 -2.91 -4.62 16.23
N HIS A 37 -2.81 -5.04 14.96
CA HIS A 37 -1.61 -5.69 14.41
C HIS A 37 -0.43 -4.70 14.38
N PHE A 38 -0.67 -3.45 13.96
CA PHE A 38 0.34 -2.40 14.01
C PHE A 38 0.87 -2.19 15.44
N ARG A 39 -0.03 -2.07 16.42
CA ARG A 39 0.35 -1.90 17.84
C ARG A 39 1.25 -3.03 18.33
N LEU A 40 0.92 -4.28 17.96
CA LEU A 40 1.71 -5.46 18.35
C LEU A 40 3.06 -5.50 17.62
N GLY A 41 3.10 -5.19 16.32
CA GLY A 41 4.29 -5.29 15.49
C GLY A 41 5.28 -4.14 15.65
N LEU A 42 4.80 -2.93 15.98
CA LEU A 42 5.63 -1.73 16.04
C LEU A 42 6.89 -1.85 16.92
N PRO A 43 6.86 -2.43 18.13
CA PRO A 43 8.06 -2.58 18.96
C PRO A 43 9.17 -3.39 18.29
N PHE A 44 8.81 -4.39 17.48
CA PHE A 44 9.77 -5.30 16.82
C PHE A 44 10.52 -4.63 15.68
N VAL A 45 9.94 -3.61 15.04
CA VAL A 45 10.55 -2.95 13.87
C VAL A 45 11.32 -1.67 14.21
N LYS A 46 11.15 -1.11 15.41
CA LYS A 46 11.78 0.17 15.82
C LYS A 46 13.30 0.19 15.70
N ALA A 47 13.96 -0.94 15.90
CA ALA A 47 15.43 -1.04 15.89
C ALA A 47 16.02 -1.13 14.47
N PHE A 48 15.20 -1.41 13.45
CA PHE A 48 15.67 -1.60 12.08
C PHE A 48 15.75 -0.28 11.32
N LYS A 49 16.72 -0.17 10.41
CA LYS A 49 16.90 1.03 9.55
C LYS A 49 16.06 0.97 8.29
N HIS A 50 15.91 -0.23 7.74
CA HIS A 50 15.31 -0.45 6.42
C HIS A 50 13.89 -1.00 6.50
N ILE A 51 13.48 -1.54 7.66
CA ILE A 51 12.15 -2.09 7.85
C ILE A 51 11.24 -1.05 8.50
N ARG A 52 10.06 -0.85 7.93
CA ARG A 52 9.02 0.04 8.48
C ARG A 52 7.70 -0.69 8.53
N LEU A 53 6.85 -0.28 9.46
CA LEU A 53 5.49 -0.80 9.59
C LEU A 53 4.49 0.30 9.28
N ALA A 54 3.53 0.02 8.43
CA ALA A 54 2.44 0.89 8.08
C ALA A 54 1.21 0.59 8.93
N LEU A 55 0.51 1.64 9.34
CA LEU A 55 -0.75 1.54 10.07
C LEU A 55 -1.89 1.30 9.09
N GLY A 56 -2.47 0.11 9.12
CA GLY A 56 -3.55 -0.30 8.24
C GLY A 56 -4.90 -0.45 8.94
N LEU A 57 -5.94 -0.42 8.12
CA LEU A 57 -7.31 -0.83 8.43
C LEU A 57 -7.95 -1.33 7.14
N HIS A 58 -7.73 -2.61 6.86
CA HIS A 58 -8.10 -3.24 5.60
C HIS A 58 -9.62 -3.27 5.42
N PRO A 59 -10.17 -2.91 4.26
CA PRO A 59 -11.62 -2.78 4.04
C PRO A 59 -12.43 -4.03 4.38
N LEU A 60 -11.90 -5.23 4.15
CA LEU A 60 -12.61 -6.47 4.45
C LEU A 60 -12.69 -6.79 5.96
N LEU A 61 -11.86 -6.14 6.79
CA LEU A 61 -11.84 -6.32 8.24
C LEU A 61 -12.37 -5.11 9.00
N ALA A 62 -12.47 -3.96 8.33
CA ALA A 62 -12.88 -2.70 8.92
C ALA A 62 -14.36 -2.65 9.32
N ALA A 63 -15.18 -3.40 8.60
CA ALA A 63 -16.65 -3.29 8.66
C ALA A 63 -17.25 -3.64 10.03
N ASP A 64 -16.59 -4.48 10.84
CA ASP A 64 -17.16 -4.99 12.09
C ASP A 64 -16.47 -4.45 13.36
N ASN A 65 -15.60 -3.39 13.24
CA ASN A 65 -14.67 -3.13 14.33
C ASN A 65 -14.44 -1.64 14.64
N ILE A 66 -15.40 -1.04 15.34
CA ILE A 66 -15.30 0.35 15.84
C ILE A 66 -14.06 0.58 16.73
N ILE A 67 -13.61 -0.47 17.44
CA ILE A 67 -12.41 -0.43 18.29
C ILE A 67 -11.17 -0.17 17.45
N GLU A 68 -11.06 -0.80 16.29
CA GLU A 68 -9.93 -0.63 15.39
C GLU A 68 -9.86 0.79 14.80
N THR A 69 -11.01 1.42 14.53
CA THR A 69 -11.04 2.82 14.09
C THR A 69 -10.51 3.78 15.17
N ASN A 70 -10.79 3.51 16.44
CA ASN A 70 -10.24 4.31 17.54
C ASN A 70 -8.73 4.09 17.70
N LEU A 71 -8.26 2.85 17.59
CA LEU A 71 -6.83 2.53 17.58
C LEU A 71 -6.12 3.20 16.39
N PHE A 72 -6.75 3.26 15.21
CA PHE A 72 -6.18 3.97 14.06
C PHE A 72 -5.89 5.44 14.39
N ARG A 73 -6.85 6.14 15.04
CA ARG A 73 -6.67 7.54 15.47
C ARG A 73 -5.57 7.68 16.52
N GLU A 74 -5.46 6.72 17.44
CA GLU A 74 -4.44 6.71 18.49
C GLU A 74 -3.01 6.56 17.92
N TYR A 75 -2.84 5.68 16.92
CA TYR A 75 -1.52 5.32 16.40
C TYR A 75 -1.08 6.11 15.17
N ILE A 76 -1.95 6.95 14.58
CA ILE A 76 -1.68 7.66 13.31
C ILE A 76 -0.36 8.43 13.29
N ASP A 77 0.05 9.02 14.41
CA ASP A 77 1.25 9.84 14.49
C ASP A 77 2.53 9.04 14.85
N GLN A 78 2.42 7.73 15.05
CA GLN A 78 3.54 6.86 15.35
C GLN A 78 4.28 6.32 14.13
N THR A 79 3.75 6.52 12.93
CA THR A 79 4.38 6.11 11.68
C THR A 79 4.16 7.15 10.59
N SER A 80 5.06 7.16 9.60
CA SER A 80 4.91 7.93 8.35
C SER A 80 4.20 7.15 7.25
N TYR A 81 3.90 5.88 7.47
CA TYR A 81 3.37 4.96 6.47
C TYR A 81 1.99 4.47 6.88
N ILE A 82 1.04 4.58 5.98
CA ILE A 82 -0.35 4.15 6.17
C ILE A 82 -0.67 3.09 5.13
N GLY A 83 -1.23 1.99 5.58
CA GLY A 83 -1.62 0.89 4.70
C GLY A 83 -1.59 -0.46 5.45
N GLU A 84 -2.44 -1.36 5.04
CA GLU A 84 -3.32 -1.27 3.90
C GLU A 84 -4.67 -0.64 4.31
N ILE A 85 -5.14 0.35 3.59
CA ILE A 85 -6.46 0.95 3.76
C ILE A 85 -7.16 1.04 2.39
N GLY A 86 -8.45 1.27 2.36
CA GLY A 86 -9.13 1.48 1.07
C GLY A 86 -10.53 0.87 1.00
N LEU A 87 -10.90 0.38 -0.20
CA LEU A 87 -12.21 -0.19 -0.49
C LEU A 87 -12.06 -1.48 -1.31
N ASP A 88 -12.90 -2.48 -0.98
CA ASP A 88 -13.03 -3.73 -1.73
C ASP A 88 -14.51 -4.01 -2.00
N PHE A 89 -14.93 -3.88 -3.25
CA PHE A 89 -16.30 -4.19 -3.69
C PHE A 89 -16.39 -5.51 -4.46
N SER A 90 -15.43 -6.41 -4.24
CA SER A 90 -15.50 -7.76 -4.77
C SER A 90 -16.68 -8.55 -4.16
N LYS A 91 -17.00 -9.71 -4.74
CA LYS A 91 -18.17 -10.51 -4.31
C LYS A 91 -18.18 -10.86 -2.82
N ALA A 92 -17.00 -10.98 -2.20
CA ALA A 92 -16.88 -11.28 -0.76
C ALA A 92 -17.42 -10.16 0.15
N SER A 93 -17.56 -8.94 -0.37
CA SER A 93 -17.88 -7.74 0.42
C SER A 93 -19.15 -7.00 -0.04
N VAL A 94 -19.91 -7.56 -0.97
CA VAL A 94 -21.06 -6.85 -1.61
C VAL A 94 -22.08 -6.33 -0.59
N GLY A 95 -22.27 -6.98 0.56
CA GLY A 95 -23.20 -6.53 1.61
C GLY A 95 -22.72 -5.36 2.49
N ASN A 96 -21.42 -5.00 2.41
CA ASN A 96 -20.79 -4.07 3.36
C ASN A 96 -20.23 -2.79 2.72
N LYS A 97 -20.66 -2.45 1.50
CA LYS A 97 -20.14 -1.27 0.77
C LYS A 97 -20.28 0.03 1.54
N ASP A 98 -21.48 0.33 2.01
CA ASP A 98 -21.75 1.59 2.71
C ASP A 98 -20.95 1.69 4.01
N LEU A 99 -20.78 0.56 4.70
CA LEU A 99 -19.99 0.48 5.91
C LEU A 99 -18.50 0.67 5.63
N GLN A 100 -17.96 0.04 4.56
CA GLN A 100 -16.59 0.28 4.11
C GLN A 100 -16.37 1.76 3.76
N ILE A 101 -17.29 2.39 3.02
CA ILE A 101 -17.22 3.80 2.68
C ILE A 101 -17.23 4.66 3.94
N SER A 102 -18.11 4.37 4.90
CA SER A 102 -18.20 5.10 6.16
C SER A 102 -16.89 5.02 6.94
N VAL A 103 -16.35 3.82 7.13
CA VAL A 103 -15.06 3.62 7.82
C VAL A 103 -13.91 4.28 7.06
N PHE A 104 -13.88 4.16 5.75
CA PHE A 104 -12.82 4.78 4.94
C PHE A 104 -12.88 6.32 5.02
N ARG A 105 -14.07 6.93 5.03
CA ARG A 105 -14.23 8.36 5.30
C ARG A 105 -13.66 8.78 6.65
N ASP A 106 -13.87 8.01 7.70
CA ASP A 106 -13.33 8.26 9.04
C ASP A 106 -11.78 8.20 9.04
N VAL A 107 -11.22 7.20 8.33
CA VAL A 107 -9.77 7.08 8.14
C VAL A 107 -9.22 8.28 7.38
N LEU A 108 -9.85 8.69 6.27
CA LEU A 108 -9.43 9.84 5.47
C LEU A 108 -9.56 11.16 6.23
N ALA A 109 -10.60 11.33 7.03
CA ALA A 109 -10.76 12.50 7.91
C ALA A 109 -9.59 12.59 8.92
N THR A 110 -9.15 11.45 9.45
CA THR A 110 -8.00 11.36 10.36
C THR A 110 -6.67 11.68 9.65
N LEU A 111 -6.57 11.34 8.37
CA LEU A 111 -5.38 11.57 7.52
C LEU A 111 -5.29 12.98 6.95
N LYS A 112 -6.42 13.70 6.87
CA LYS A 112 -6.48 15.01 6.24
C LYS A 112 -5.43 15.98 6.80
N GLY A 113 -4.62 16.55 5.90
CA GLY A 113 -3.55 17.49 6.25
C GLY A 113 -2.28 16.84 6.81
N LYS A 114 -2.26 15.53 7.02
CA LYS A 114 -1.06 14.82 7.48
C LYS A 114 -0.15 14.44 6.31
N ARG A 115 1.16 14.55 6.52
CA ARG A 115 2.18 14.17 5.53
C ARG A 115 2.56 12.70 5.72
N LYS A 116 1.81 11.80 5.12
CA LYS A 116 2.00 10.35 5.20
C LYS A 116 2.10 9.76 3.78
N ILE A 117 2.79 8.64 3.64
CA ILE A 117 2.69 7.78 2.44
C ILE A 117 1.56 6.80 2.68
N VAL A 118 0.65 6.70 1.72
CA VAL A 118 -0.59 5.95 1.87
C VAL A 118 -0.68 4.87 0.79
N SER A 119 -0.62 3.60 1.18
CA SER A 119 -0.85 2.47 0.29
C SER A 119 -2.32 2.05 0.34
N VAL A 120 -2.97 2.02 -0.84
CA VAL A 120 -4.42 1.82 -0.94
C VAL A 120 -4.80 0.56 -1.70
N HIS A 121 -5.75 -0.18 -1.11
CA HIS A 121 -6.51 -1.26 -1.72
C HIS A 121 -7.71 -0.71 -2.48
N SER A 122 -7.89 -1.09 -3.76
CA SER A 122 -8.90 -0.45 -4.61
C SER A 122 -9.78 -1.43 -5.40
N ARG A 123 -9.84 -2.70 -4.98
CA ARG A 123 -10.44 -3.78 -5.77
C ARG A 123 -11.93 -3.58 -6.03
N LYS A 124 -12.30 -3.41 -7.35
CA LYS A 124 -13.67 -3.14 -7.81
C LYS A 124 -14.30 -1.86 -7.25
N ALA A 125 -13.48 -0.97 -6.67
CA ALA A 125 -13.89 0.26 -6.01
C ALA A 125 -13.06 1.47 -6.45
N GLU A 126 -12.34 1.37 -7.56
CA GLU A 126 -11.28 2.30 -7.95
C GLU A 126 -11.79 3.73 -8.14
N LYS A 127 -12.97 3.89 -8.78
CA LYS A 127 -13.60 5.22 -8.99
C LYS A 127 -14.03 5.86 -7.68
N GLU A 128 -14.70 5.08 -6.83
CA GLU A 128 -15.18 5.55 -5.53
C GLU A 128 -14.00 5.92 -4.62
N LEU A 129 -12.99 5.06 -4.58
CA LEU A 129 -11.79 5.32 -3.81
C LEU A 129 -11.07 6.58 -4.28
N LEU A 130 -10.87 6.76 -5.59
CA LEU A 130 -10.24 7.96 -6.14
C LEU A 130 -11.03 9.23 -5.81
N ALA A 131 -12.35 9.19 -5.92
CA ALA A 131 -13.21 10.31 -5.59
C ALA A 131 -13.05 10.71 -4.11
N LEU A 132 -13.04 9.74 -3.20
CA LEU A 132 -12.85 9.99 -1.76
C LEU A 132 -11.45 10.53 -1.44
N LEU A 133 -10.39 9.97 -2.05
CA LEU A 133 -9.04 10.50 -1.89
C LEU A 133 -8.94 11.97 -2.32
N CYS A 134 -9.63 12.34 -3.41
CA CYS A 134 -9.71 13.72 -3.88
C CYS A 134 -10.55 14.62 -2.94
N GLU A 135 -11.70 14.15 -2.47
CA GLU A 135 -12.58 14.88 -1.55
C GLU A 135 -11.85 15.28 -0.26
N TYR A 136 -11.02 14.38 0.28
CA TYR A 136 -10.24 14.61 1.50
C TYR A 136 -8.86 15.22 1.25
N ASP A 137 -8.51 15.50 0.00
CA ASP A 137 -7.21 16.05 -0.42
C ASP A 137 -6.00 15.20 0.08
N ILE A 138 -6.13 13.88 0.02
CA ILE A 138 -5.07 12.98 0.45
C ILE A 138 -3.94 13.02 -0.57
N LYS A 139 -2.70 13.18 -0.08
CA LYS A 139 -1.48 13.23 -0.91
C LYS A 139 -0.66 11.95 -0.74
N ASN A 140 0.36 11.79 -1.61
CA ASN A 140 1.37 10.74 -1.50
C ASN A 140 0.79 9.32 -1.47
N VAL A 141 -0.20 9.08 -2.33
CA VAL A 141 -0.90 7.79 -2.44
C VAL A 141 -0.15 6.86 -3.39
N VAL A 142 -0.10 5.59 -3.02
CA VAL A 142 0.37 4.46 -3.83
C VAL A 142 -0.80 3.51 -4.04
N PHE A 143 -1.22 3.34 -5.27
CA PHE A 143 -2.16 2.29 -5.65
C PHE A 143 -1.40 0.98 -5.74
N HIS A 144 -1.58 0.13 -4.72
CA HIS A 144 -0.95 -1.18 -4.71
C HIS A 144 -1.73 -2.15 -5.60
N TRP A 145 -0.99 -3.03 -6.29
CA TRP A 145 -1.54 -4.09 -7.16
C TRP A 145 -2.80 -3.65 -7.94
N TYR A 146 -2.72 -2.49 -8.57
CA TYR A 146 -3.85 -1.93 -9.28
C TYR A 146 -4.35 -2.88 -10.38
N SER A 147 -5.62 -3.23 -10.34
CA SER A 147 -6.27 -4.15 -11.30
C SER A 147 -7.54 -3.56 -11.92
N GLY A 148 -7.74 -2.26 -11.72
CA GLY A 148 -8.92 -1.53 -12.17
C GLY A 148 -8.88 -1.11 -13.64
N PRO A 149 -9.85 -0.29 -14.07
CA PRO A 149 -9.96 0.20 -15.44
C PRO A 149 -8.75 1.05 -15.86
N THR A 150 -8.29 0.86 -17.10
CA THR A 150 -7.13 1.61 -17.64
C THR A 150 -7.45 3.07 -17.89
N ASP A 151 -8.69 3.44 -18.12
CA ASP A 151 -9.14 4.83 -18.32
C ASP A 151 -8.97 5.73 -17.09
N LEU A 152 -8.89 5.14 -15.88
CA LEU A 152 -8.62 5.88 -14.65
C LEU A 152 -7.15 6.22 -14.41
N ILE A 153 -6.23 5.55 -15.09
CA ILE A 153 -4.79 5.70 -14.82
C ILE A 153 -4.33 7.15 -15.04
N SER A 154 -4.81 7.80 -16.08
CA SER A 154 -4.46 9.20 -16.36
C SER A 154 -4.95 10.15 -15.26
N GLU A 155 -6.14 9.91 -14.71
CA GLU A 155 -6.68 10.69 -13.62
C GLU A 155 -5.88 10.47 -12.33
N ILE A 156 -5.57 9.22 -11.97
CA ILE A 156 -4.73 8.86 -10.82
C ILE A 156 -3.36 9.54 -10.93
N LEU A 157 -2.73 9.49 -12.10
CA LEU A 157 -1.43 10.12 -12.36
C LEU A 157 -1.49 11.65 -12.27
N SER A 158 -2.60 12.27 -12.70
CA SER A 158 -2.81 13.73 -12.62
C SER A 158 -2.80 14.25 -11.18
N LYS A 159 -3.12 13.39 -10.19
CA LYS A 159 -3.03 13.71 -8.76
C LYS A 159 -1.62 13.54 -8.20
N GLY A 160 -0.66 13.10 -9.02
CA GLY A 160 0.71 12.85 -8.60
C GLY A 160 0.90 11.56 -7.82
N TYR A 161 -0.05 10.62 -7.92
CA TYR A 161 -0.03 9.33 -7.23
C TYR A 161 0.91 8.34 -7.92
N TYR A 162 1.25 7.29 -7.19
CA TYR A 162 2.16 6.22 -7.61
C TYR A 162 1.41 4.90 -7.74
N PHE A 163 2.06 3.95 -8.40
CA PHE A 163 1.61 2.57 -8.47
C PHE A 163 2.74 1.65 -8.00
N SER A 164 2.43 0.66 -7.21
CA SER A 164 3.36 -0.42 -6.91
C SER A 164 3.01 -1.66 -7.72
N ILE A 165 4.03 -2.22 -8.34
CA ILE A 165 3.92 -3.31 -9.32
C ILE A 165 4.50 -4.58 -8.73
N ASN A 166 3.75 -5.69 -8.84
CA ASN A 166 4.18 -7.03 -8.48
C ASN A 166 4.29 -7.95 -9.71
N GLU A 167 4.84 -9.15 -9.51
CA GLU A 167 5.04 -10.13 -10.57
C GLU A 167 3.73 -10.55 -11.24
N SER A 168 2.64 -10.70 -10.48
CA SER A 168 1.34 -11.10 -11.02
C SER A 168 0.80 -10.12 -12.07
N MET A 169 1.05 -8.81 -11.87
CA MET A 169 0.68 -7.80 -12.87
C MET A 169 1.47 -8.00 -14.17
N THR A 170 2.74 -8.38 -14.09
CA THR A 170 3.59 -8.59 -15.28
C THR A 170 3.23 -9.84 -16.06
N LEU A 171 2.53 -10.79 -15.45
CA LEU A 171 2.14 -12.06 -16.07
C LEU A 171 0.77 -12.00 -16.73
N SER A 172 -0.07 -11.02 -16.43
CA SER A 172 -1.41 -10.88 -17.03
C SER A 172 -1.42 -9.85 -18.16
N MET A 173 -2.22 -10.08 -19.21
CA MET A 173 -2.39 -9.09 -20.30
C MET A 173 -2.94 -7.76 -19.77
N HIS A 174 -3.92 -7.80 -18.88
CA HIS A 174 -4.50 -6.60 -18.29
C HIS A 174 -3.48 -5.84 -17.44
N GLY A 175 -2.72 -6.54 -16.60
CA GLY A 175 -1.66 -5.93 -15.80
C GLY A 175 -0.58 -5.27 -16.66
N ARG A 176 -0.18 -5.90 -17.77
CA ARG A 176 0.76 -5.29 -18.74
C ARG A 176 0.19 -4.02 -19.36
N SER A 177 -1.08 -4.03 -19.78
CA SER A 177 -1.75 -2.83 -20.32
C SER A 177 -1.78 -1.68 -19.31
N ILE A 178 -1.93 -1.99 -18.01
CA ILE A 178 -1.85 -1.00 -16.93
C ILE A 178 -0.42 -0.46 -16.83
N ILE A 179 0.58 -1.36 -16.75
CA ILE A 179 1.99 -1.01 -16.58
C ILE A 179 2.47 -0.10 -17.72
N ASP A 180 2.10 -0.40 -18.95
CA ASP A 180 2.49 0.35 -20.16
C ASP A 180 1.99 1.80 -20.15
N MET A 181 0.92 2.09 -19.39
CA MET A 181 0.37 3.44 -19.23
C MET A 181 1.01 4.24 -18.10
N ILE A 182 1.78 3.60 -17.21
CA ILE A 182 2.36 4.26 -16.03
C ILE A 182 3.75 4.79 -16.38
N PRO A 183 4.01 6.10 -16.26
CA PRO A 183 5.35 6.66 -16.42
C PRO A 183 6.34 6.03 -15.44
N ARG A 184 7.56 5.74 -15.91
CA ARG A 184 8.60 5.07 -15.10
C ARG A 184 8.85 5.74 -13.75
N ASN A 185 8.74 7.07 -13.69
CA ASN A 185 8.91 7.84 -12.44
C ASN A 185 7.71 7.78 -11.48
N ARG A 186 6.69 6.98 -11.78
CA ARG A 186 5.53 6.73 -10.92
C ARG A 186 5.39 5.24 -10.53
N ILE A 187 6.39 4.44 -10.88
CA ILE A 187 6.44 3.01 -10.56
C ILE A 187 7.26 2.79 -9.29
N LEU A 188 6.67 2.05 -8.37
CA LEU A 188 7.32 1.39 -7.24
C LEU A 188 7.21 -0.13 -7.40
N THR A 189 7.90 -0.89 -6.55
CA THR A 189 7.85 -2.35 -6.56
C THR A 189 7.30 -2.88 -5.25
N GLU A 190 6.61 -4.00 -5.33
CA GLU A 190 6.02 -4.69 -4.18
C GLU A 190 6.06 -6.21 -4.34
N SER A 191 5.97 -6.94 -3.23
CA SER A 191 5.77 -8.38 -3.24
C SER A 191 4.31 -8.78 -2.99
N ASP A 192 3.63 -8.06 -2.13
CA ASP A 192 2.35 -8.43 -1.54
C ASP A 192 2.38 -9.82 -0.86
N ALA A 193 3.55 -10.23 -0.41
CA ALA A 193 3.73 -11.50 0.29
C ALA A 193 3.14 -11.43 1.72
N PRO A 194 2.52 -12.49 2.23
CA PRO A 194 2.38 -13.84 1.66
C PRO A 194 1.17 -14.04 0.74
N TYR A 195 0.33 -13.05 0.52
CA TYR A 195 -0.86 -13.18 -0.35
C TYR A 195 -0.49 -13.49 -1.79
N ASN A 196 0.68 -13.05 -2.23
CA ASN A 196 1.29 -13.39 -3.51
C ASN A 196 2.58 -14.19 -3.28
N GLU A 197 2.46 -15.46 -2.88
CA GLU A 197 3.58 -16.33 -2.47
C GLU A 197 4.71 -16.47 -3.49
N LYS A 198 4.41 -16.30 -4.77
CA LYS A 198 5.37 -16.47 -5.87
C LYS A 198 5.96 -15.15 -6.35
N SER A 199 5.60 -14.03 -5.76
CA SER A 199 6.06 -12.72 -6.20
C SER A 199 7.56 -12.53 -5.95
N ASP A 200 8.29 -12.22 -6.99
CA ASP A 200 9.71 -11.91 -6.97
C ASP A 200 9.95 -10.51 -7.55
N ILE A 201 10.39 -9.59 -6.70
CA ILE A 201 10.66 -8.20 -7.09
C ILE A 201 11.73 -8.12 -8.18
N LYS A 202 12.75 -8.99 -8.18
CA LYS A 202 13.78 -9.01 -9.23
C LYS A 202 13.18 -9.38 -10.58
N LYS A 203 12.31 -10.38 -10.61
CA LYS A 203 11.59 -10.76 -11.84
C LYS A 203 10.64 -9.67 -12.29
N THR A 204 9.92 -9.04 -11.35
CA THR A 204 9.08 -7.87 -11.63
C THR A 204 9.89 -6.79 -12.33
N MET A 205 11.00 -6.35 -11.72
CA MET A 205 11.86 -5.31 -12.28
C MET A 205 12.42 -5.69 -13.66
N ALA A 206 12.88 -6.93 -13.82
CA ALA A 206 13.40 -7.42 -15.09
C ALA A 206 12.31 -7.41 -16.18
N SER A 207 11.08 -7.85 -15.85
CA SER A 207 9.95 -7.91 -16.78
C SER A 207 9.53 -6.54 -17.32
N ILE A 208 9.57 -5.51 -16.48
CA ILE A 208 9.21 -4.13 -16.85
C ILE A 208 10.43 -3.26 -17.18
N GLN A 209 11.62 -3.87 -17.19
CA GLN A 209 12.90 -3.24 -17.53
C GLN A 209 13.20 -2.00 -16.68
N ILE A 210 12.76 -1.96 -15.41
CA ILE A 210 13.08 -0.89 -14.45
C ILE A 210 14.30 -1.28 -13.60
N THR A 211 15.17 -0.33 -13.36
CA THR A 211 16.36 -0.56 -12.52
C THR A 211 16.07 -0.28 -11.04
N GLU A 212 16.84 -0.89 -10.15
CA GLU A 212 16.76 -0.61 -8.71
C GLU A 212 17.01 0.88 -8.40
N ALA A 213 17.91 1.52 -9.14
CA ALA A 213 18.20 2.95 -8.99
C ALA A 213 17.00 3.84 -9.35
N GLU A 214 16.21 3.45 -10.36
CA GLU A 214 14.97 4.18 -10.72
C GLU A 214 13.91 4.03 -9.62
N VAL A 215 13.67 2.82 -9.14
CA VAL A 215 12.73 2.56 -8.04
C VAL A 215 13.15 3.32 -6.78
N PHE A 216 14.43 3.30 -6.45
CA PHE A 216 14.97 4.03 -5.31
C PHE A 216 14.78 5.56 -5.46
N ARG A 217 14.99 6.11 -6.65
CA ARG A 217 14.74 7.53 -6.95
C ARG A 217 13.27 7.88 -6.77
N ASN A 218 12.37 7.07 -7.32
CA ASN A 218 10.92 7.26 -7.22
C ASN A 218 10.45 7.24 -5.76
N PHE A 219 10.93 6.27 -4.99
CA PHE A 219 10.62 6.16 -3.57
C PHE A 219 11.22 7.31 -2.75
N SER A 220 12.44 7.74 -3.07
CA SER A 220 13.09 8.89 -2.43
C SER A 220 12.36 10.20 -2.71
N GLU A 221 11.85 10.39 -3.93
CA GLU A 221 10.99 11.53 -4.28
C GLU A 221 9.72 11.51 -3.43
N LEU A 222 9.05 10.36 -3.32
CA LEU A 222 7.85 10.20 -2.49
C LEU A 222 8.14 10.49 -1.00
N LEU A 223 9.26 9.99 -0.48
CA LEU A 223 9.73 10.26 0.89
C LEU A 223 10.01 11.75 1.13
N SER A 224 10.51 12.48 0.14
CA SER A 224 10.81 13.91 0.28
C SER A 224 9.56 14.76 0.55
N ARG A 225 8.40 14.28 0.14
CA ARG A 225 7.11 14.98 0.28
C ARG A 225 6.50 14.89 1.67
N ILE A 226 7.01 14.01 2.53
CA ILE A 226 6.52 13.79 3.89
C ILE A 226 7.46 14.33 4.98
N ARG A 227 8.59 14.86 4.58
CA ARG A 227 9.58 15.52 5.45
C ARG A 227 9.21 16.97 5.78
#